data_6abb59e41b2d39891aef3e399ff51561
#
_entry.id   6abb59e41b2d39891aef3e399ff51561
#
_cell.length_a   1.000
_cell.length_b   1.000
_cell.length_c   1.000
_cell.angle_alpha   90.00
_cell.angle_beta   90.00
_cell.angle_gamma   90.00
#
_symmetry.space_group_name_H-M   'P 1'
#
loop_
_entity.id
_entity.type
_entity.pdbx_description
1 polymer ?
#
loop_
_entity_poly.entity_id
_entity_poly.type
_entity_poly.pdbx_seq_one_letter_code
_entity_poly.pdbx_strand_id
1 'polypeptide(L)'
;EIASCLVGSEMCIRDRYKRDGSFSWGKSIVGYATLVLAIIIISGIVIWYPRNKKVLRNRLKVKTKAGWFRFFYDLHVSGGFYAALLLLILALTGLTWSFGWYRNAFYSVFGISANPPQAHHAPASSGAKKPAKKKTDYTQWAEVLSALKSHYPDFNSITIQDGSATVSTARYGNTRGSDRYSFDPATGEITEVQLYKDLPKSGKIRGWIYSVHVGSWGGMTTRILTCLVSLLGTIFAITGYYFWIKKQFRKLR
;
A
#
# COMPACT_ATOMS: atom_id res chain seq x y z
N GLU A 1 -1.62 21.76 1.94
CA GLU A 1 -2.87 21.12 2.42
C GLU A 1 -3.65 20.39 1.31
N ILE A 2 -3.70 20.91 0.07
CA ILE A 2 -4.44 20.27 -1.05
C ILE A 2 -3.76 18.96 -1.51
N ALA A 3 -2.43 18.88 -1.51
CA ALA A 3 -1.70 17.67 -1.91
C ALA A 3 -1.83 16.52 -0.88
N SER A 4 -1.98 16.84 0.41
CA SER A 4 -2.26 15.83 1.44
C SER A 4 -3.69 15.29 1.36
N CYS A 5 -4.62 16.06 0.80
CA CYS A 5 -6.00 15.63 0.58
C CYS A 5 -6.14 14.65 -0.59
N LEU A 6 -5.32 14.77 -1.64
CA LEU A 6 -5.34 13.86 -2.80
C LEU A 6 -4.70 12.48 -2.50
N VAL A 7 -3.63 12.46 -1.70
CA VAL A 7 -3.03 11.19 -1.21
C VAL A 7 -3.81 10.64 -0.01
N GLY A 8 -4.51 11.51 0.74
CA GLY A 8 -5.38 11.13 1.85
C GLY A 8 -6.80 10.72 1.44
N SER A 9 -7.25 11.03 0.19
CA SER A 9 -8.63 10.78 -0.19
C SER A 9 -8.97 9.30 -0.30
N GLU A 10 -8.04 8.45 -0.74
CA GLU A 10 -8.24 7.01 -0.70
C GLU A 10 -8.27 6.48 0.74
N MET A 11 -7.44 7.04 1.62
CA MET A 11 -7.53 6.77 3.04
C MET A 11 -8.81 7.33 3.66
N CYS A 12 -9.27 8.53 3.28
CA CYS A 12 -10.51 9.11 3.80
C CYS A 12 -11.76 8.37 3.34
N ILE A 13 -11.82 7.83 2.12
CA ILE A 13 -12.94 6.99 1.67
C ILE A 13 -12.90 5.64 2.37
N ARG A 14 -11.71 5.10 2.62
CA ARG A 14 -11.50 3.82 3.30
C ARG A 14 -11.56 3.95 4.82
N ASP A 15 -11.08 5.05 5.39
CA ASP A 15 -10.99 5.32 6.83
C ASP A 15 -12.16 6.17 7.36
N ARG A 16 -13.21 6.40 6.58
CA ARG A 16 -14.52 6.69 7.16
C ARG A 16 -15.06 5.44 7.89
N TYR A 17 -14.14 4.80 8.55
CA TYR A 17 -14.38 3.87 9.61
C TYR A 17 -14.94 4.70 10.76
N LYS A 18 -16.20 4.55 11.00
CA LYS A 18 -16.72 4.97 12.30
C LYS A 18 -15.90 4.20 13.33
N ARG A 19 -15.28 4.90 14.27
CA ARG A 19 -14.51 4.30 15.38
C ARG A 19 -15.34 3.31 16.23
N ASP A 20 -16.61 3.13 15.90
CA ASP A 20 -17.61 2.29 16.55
C ASP A 20 -17.66 0.85 16.02
N GLY A 21 -16.74 0.44 15.15
CA GLY A 21 -16.73 -0.91 14.60
C GLY A 21 -17.79 -1.20 13.53
N SER A 22 -18.55 -0.20 13.10
CA SER A 22 -19.61 -0.38 12.11
C SER A 22 -19.06 -0.75 10.73
N PHE A 23 -19.85 -1.49 9.94
CA PHE A 23 -19.51 -1.96 8.61
C PHE A 23 -19.19 -0.80 7.66
N SER A 24 -18.01 -0.85 7.01
CA SER A 24 -17.59 0.17 6.03
C SER A 24 -17.85 -0.31 4.62
N TRP A 25 -18.90 0.23 3.98
CA TRP A 25 -19.22 -0.05 2.57
C TRP A 25 -18.05 0.22 1.64
N GLY A 26 -17.34 1.34 1.82
CA GLY A 26 -16.20 1.70 0.97
C GLY A 26 -15.08 0.67 1.02
N LYS A 27 -14.75 0.16 2.21
CA LYS A 27 -13.75 -0.89 2.38
C LYS A 27 -14.15 -2.19 1.68
N SER A 28 -15.42 -2.57 1.77
CA SER A 28 -15.94 -3.78 1.14
C SER A 28 -15.96 -3.65 -0.38
N ILE A 29 -16.45 -2.52 -0.92
CA ILE A 29 -16.49 -2.27 -2.37
C ILE A 29 -15.07 -2.31 -2.95
N VAL A 30 -14.12 -1.60 -2.35
CA VAL A 30 -12.72 -1.61 -2.81
C VAL A 30 -12.11 -3.01 -2.70
N GLY A 31 -12.40 -3.74 -1.61
CA GLY A 31 -11.91 -5.09 -1.41
C GLY A 31 -12.40 -6.06 -2.49
N TYR A 32 -13.71 -6.09 -2.75
CA TYR A 32 -14.28 -6.96 -3.78
C TYR A 32 -13.83 -6.55 -5.19
N ALA A 33 -13.77 -5.26 -5.50
CA ALA A 33 -13.25 -4.78 -6.77
C ALA A 33 -11.78 -5.20 -6.99
N THR A 34 -10.95 -5.12 -5.95
CA THR A 34 -9.55 -5.58 -6.00
C THR A 34 -9.45 -7.10 -6.17
N LEU A 35 -10.34 -7.86 -5.52
CA LEU A 35 -10.39 -9.32 -5.67
C LEU A 35 -10.75 -9.71 -7.11
N VAL A 36 -11.79 -9.09 -7.67
CA VAL A 36 -12.19 -9.29 -9.07
C VAL A 36 -11.05 -8.89 -10.01
N LEU A 37 -10.39 -7.76 -9.77
CA LEU A 37 -9.22 -7.33 -10.54
C LEU A 37 -8.11 -8.39 -10.52
N ALA A 38 -7.77 -8.95 -9.35
CA ALA A 38 -6.76 -10.00 -9.24
C ALA A 38 -7.13 -11.25 -10.06
N ILE A 39 -8.39 -11.68 -10.02
CA ILE A 39 -8.90 -12.81 -10.81
C ILE A 39 -8.79 -12.50 -12.32
N ILE A 40 -9.18 -11.29 -12.75
CA ILE A 40 -9.07 -10.85 -14.15
C ILE A 40 -7.61 -10.86 -14.61
N ILE A 41 -6.68 -10.35 -13.79
CA ILE A 41 -5.25 -10.34 -14.13
C ILE A 41 -4.72 -11.77 -14.29
N ILE A 42 -5.01 -12.65 -13.35
CA ILE A 42 -4.57 -14.07 -13.41
C ILE A 42 -5.14 -14.75 -14.64
N SER A 43 -6.44 -14.62 -14.89
CA SER A 43 -7.09 -15.20 -16.08
C SER A 43 -6.53 -14.60 -17.37
N GLY A 44 -6.23 -13.29 -17.37
CA GLY A 44 -5.59 -12.61 -18.49
C GLY A 44 -4.21 -13.16 -18.82
N ILE A 45 -3.37 -13.42 -17.81
CA ILE A 45 -2.05 -14.04 -17.98
C ILE A 45 -2.18 -15.44 -18.57
N VAL A 46 -3.13 -16.26 -18.06
CA VAL A 46 -3.35 -17.63 -18.53
C VAL A 46 -3.80 -17.63 -20.01
N ILE A 47 -4.74 -16.77 -20.39
CA ILE A 47 -5.24 -16.64 -21.79
C ILE A 47 -4.14 -16.07 -22.71
N TRP A 48 -3.33 -15.15 -22.18
CA TRP A 48 -2.27 -14.50 -22.93
C TRP A 48 -1.12 -15.47 -23.27
N TYR A 49 -0.84 -16.45 -22.41
CA TYR A 49 0.32 -17.33 -22.55
C TYR A 49 0.20 -18.25 -23.77
N PRO A 50 1.03 -18.10 -24.82
CA PRO A 50 0.96 -18.93 -26.01
C PRO A 50 1.76 -20.23 -25.85
N ARG A 51 1.27 -21.31 -26.42
CA ARG A 51 1.96 -22.60 -26.43
C ARG A 51 3.25 -22.61 -27.28
N ASN A 52 3.42 -21.62 -28.17
CA ASN A 52 4.56 -21.57 -29.11
C ASN A 52 5.46 -20.36 -28.81
N LYS A 53 6.77 -20.61 -28.64
CA LYS A 53 7.79 -19.59 -28.37
C LYS A 53 7.90 -18.50 -29.45
N LYS A 54 7.66 -18.83 -30.74
CA LYS A 54 7.66 -17.86 -31.84
C LYS A 54 6.50 -16.87 -31.72
N VAL A 55 5.32 -17.35 -31.33
CA VAL A 55 4.16 -16.51 -31.07
C VAL A 55 4.39 -15.64 -29.83
N LEU A 56 5.02 -16.17 -28.78
CA LEU A 56 5.38 -15.43 -27.57
C LEU A 56 6.23 -14.20 -27.91
N ARG A 57 7.29 -14.38 -28.68
CA ARG A 57 8.19 -13.28 -29.09
C ARG A 57 7.46 -12.17 -29.86
N ASN A 58 6.46 -12.55 -30.67
CA ASN A 58 5.64 -11.58 -31.41
C ASN A 58 4.63 -10.85 -30.52
N ARG A 59 4.05 -11.53 -29.51
CA ARG A 59 3.12 -10.92 -28.55
C ARG A 59 3.78 -9.95 -27.58
N LEU A 60 5.09 -10.07 -27.36
CA LEU A 60 5.86 -9.16 -26.50
C LEU A 60 6.27 -7.85 -27.20
N LYS A 61 6.00 -7.71 -28.52
CA LYS A 61 6.36 -6.53 -29.29
C LYS A 61 5.16 -5.65 -29.57
N VAL A 62 5.33 -4.33 -29.40
CA VAL A 62 4.36 -3.32 -29.80
C VAL A 62 4.74 -2.77 -31.18
N LYS A 63 3.83 -2.85 -32.15
CA LYS A 63 4.03 -2.30 -33.50
C LYS A 63 3.56 -0.85 -33.56
N THR A 64 4.48 0.10 -33.59
CA THR A 64 4.17 1.53 -33.56
C THR A 64 3.75 2.09 -34.91
N LYS A 65 4.13 1.43 -36.05
CA LYS A 65 3.89 1.93 -37.42
C LYS A 65 2.63 1.38 -38.10
N ALA A 66 1.82 0.60 -37.41
CA ALA A 66 0.69 -0.13 -38.01
C ALA A 66 -0.69 0.53 -37.77
N GLY A 67 -0.72 1.85 -37.50
CA GLY A 67 -1.94 2.61 -37.23
C GLY A 67 -2.39 2.55 -35.75
N TRP A 68 -3.19 3.54 -35.35
CA TRP A 68 -3.59 3.76 -33.95
C TRP A 68 -4.32 2.57 -33.32
N PHE A 69 -5.25 1.95 -34.07
CA PHE A 69 -5.98 0.78 -33.55
C PHE A 69 -5.05 -0.40 -33.22
N ARG A 70 -4.10 -0.68 -34.13
CA ARG A 70 -3.12 -1.74 -33.93
C ARG A 70 -2.16 -1.42 -32.79
N PHE A 71 -1.76 -0.17 -32.67
CA PHE A 71 -0.91 0.31 -31.58
C PHE A 71 -1.59 0.09 -30.21
N PHE A 72 -2.86 0.53 -30.05
CA PHE A 72 -3.57 0.32 -28.79
C PHE A 72 -3.85 -1.16 -28.50
N TYR A 73 -4.10 -1.95 -29.51
CA TYR A 73 -4.25 -3.40 -29.36
C TYR A 73 -2.95 -4.05 -28.89
N ASP A 74 -1.82 -3.78 -29.53
CA ASP A 74 -0.52 -4.32 -29.14
C ASP A 74 -0.08 -3.78 -27.78
N LEU A 75 -0.37 -2.52 -27.47
CA LEU A 75 -0.14 -1.93 -26.15
C LEU A 75 -0.94 -2.66 -25.06
N HIS A 76 -2.22 -2.95 -25.32
CA HIS A 76 -3.04 -3.71 -24.39
C HIS A 76 -2.50 -5.15 -24.20
N VAL A 77 -2.11 -5.82 -25.26
CA VAL A 77 -1.67 -7.22 -25.22
C VAL A 77 -0.25 -7.35 -24.66
N SER A 78 0.70 -6.57 -25.14
CA SER A 78 2.11 -6.62 -24.70
C SER A 78 2.31 -5.85 -23.41
N GLY A 79 1.86 -4.59 -23.36
CA GLY A 79 1.96 -3.72 -22.19
C GLY A 79 1.17 -4.28 -21.00
N GLY A 80 -0.01 -4.85 -21.28
CA GLY A 80 -0.83 -5.54 -20.28
C GLY A 80 -0.08 -6.68 -19.59
N PHE A 81 0.69 -7.48 -20.33
CA PHE A 81 1.49 -8.55 -19.76
C PHE A 81 2.59 -8.01 -18.82
N TYR A 82 3.34 -7.00 -19.26
CA TYR A 82 4.39 -6.41 -18.41
C TYR A 82 3.82 -5.74 -17.15
N ALA A 83 2.67 -5.06 -17.29
CA ALA A 83 2.02 -4.43 -16.15
C ALA A 83 1.30 -5.43 -15.23
N ALA A 84 0.85 -6.57 -15.78
CA ALA A 84 0.05 -7.56 -15.04
C ALA A 84 0.75 -8.06 -13.78
N LEU A 85 2.06 -8.34 -13.83
CA LEU A 85 2.81 -8.82 -12.67
C LEU A 85 2.83 -7.78 -11.55
N LEU A 86 3.13 -6.53 -11.88
CA LEU A 86 3.17 -5.44 -10.90
C LEU A 86 1.78 -5.11 -10.37
N LEU A 87 0.76 -5.05 -11.25
CA LEU A 87 -0.63 -4.87 -10.84
C LEU A 87 -1.12 -6.00 -9.93
N LEU A 88 -0.72 -7.24 -10.20
CA LEU A 88 -1.04 -8.38 -9.35
C LEU A 88 -0.42 -8.23 -7.96
N ILE A 89 0.86 -7.84 -7.88
CA ILE A 89 1.53 -7.57 -6.60
C ILE A 89 0.80 -6.47 -5.83
N LEU A 90 0.42 -5.37 -6.50
CA LEU A 90 -0.34 -4.29 -5.89
C LEU A 90 -1.73 -4.75 -5.42
N ALA A 91 -2.43 -5.55 -6.21
CA ALA A 91 -3.74 -6.10 -5.84
C ALA A 91 -3.62 -7.05 -4.64
N LEU A 92 -2.68 -8.01 -4.67
CA LEU A 92 -2.48 -8.97 -3.59
C LEU A 92 -2.04 -8.30 -2.28
N THR A 93 -1.15 -7.32 -2.35
CA THR A 93 -0.78 -6.54 -1.16
C THR A 93 -1.94 -5.70 -0.65
N GLY A 94 -2.73 -5.07 -1.54
CA GLY A 94 -3.90 -4.28 -1.20
C GLY A 94 -5.01 -5.06 -0.48
N LEU A 95 -5.26 -6.31 -0.88
CA LEU A 95 -6.25 -7.19 -0.26
C LEU A 95 -5.97 -7.46 1.23
N THR A 96 -4.73 -7.35 1.68
CA THR A 96 -4.37 -7.55 3.10
C THR A 96 -5.04 -6.56 4.05
N TRP A 97 -5.43 -5.38 3.55
CA TRP A 97 -6.17 -4.39 4.33
C TRP A 97 -7.69 -4.53 4.21
N SER A 98 -8.16 -5.15 3.14
CA SER A 98 -9.59 -5.28 2.89
C SER A 98 -10.22 -6.43 3.68
N PHE A 99 -9.58 -7.61 3.67
CA PHE A 99 -10.12 -8.82 4.26
C PHE A 99 -9.22 -9.40 5.36
N GLY A 100 -9.78 -9.63 6.56
CA GLY A 100 -9.05 -10.23 7.68
C GLY A 100 -8.62 -11.67 7.40
N TRP A 101 -9.50 -12.49 6.79
CA TRP A 101 -9.19 -13.86 6.41
C TRP A 101 -8.04 -13.95 5.40
N TYR A 102 -8.04 -13.05 4.39
CA TYR A 102 -6.98 -12.99 3.38
C TYR A 102 -5.64 -12.59 4.01
N ARG A 103 -5.65 -11.58 4.88
CA ARG A 103 -4.45 -11.18 5.63
C ARG A 103 -3.87 -12.32 6.43
N ASN A 104 -4.71 -13.10 7.12
CA ASN A 104 -4.27 -14.26 7.91
C ASN A 104 -3.63 -15.31 7.00
N ALA A 105 -4.28 -15.66 5.89
CA ALA A 105 -3.75 -16.58 4.90
C ALA A 105 -2.45 -16.06 4.26
N PHE A 106 -2.40 -14.78 3.91
CA PHE A 106 -1.20 -14.16 3.33
C PHE A 106 0.00 -14.20 4.29
N TYR A 107 -0.22 -13.89 5.58
CA TYR A 107 0.84 -13.92 6.58
C TYR A 107 1.29 -15.35 6.92
N SER A 108 0.41 -16.33 6.87
CA SER A 108 0.77 -17.73 7.09
C SER A 108 1.75 -18.27 6.04
N VAL A 109 1.71 -17.75 4.80
CA VAL A 109 2.70 -18.06 3.76
C VAL A 109 4.13 -17.68 4.19
N PHE A 110 4.26 -16.62 5.01
CA PHE A 110 5.55 -16.18 5.57
C PHE A 110 5.86 -16.82 6.93
N GLY A 111 5.07 -17.81 7.37
CA GLY A 111 5.23 -18.47 8.66
C GLY A 111 4.93 -17.55 9.86
N ILE A 112 4.04 -16.56 9.69
CA ILE A 112 3.74 -15.55 10.70
C ILE A 112 2.26 -15.60 11.06
N SER A 113 1.97 -15.60 12.37
CA SER A 113 0.60 -15.36 12.84
C SER A 113 0.21 -13.91 12.57
N ALA A 114 -0.96 -13.71 11.96
CA ALA A 114 -1.49 -12.37 11.67
C ALA A 114 -1.94 -11.61 12.93
N ASN A 115 -2.11 -12.33 14.03
CA ASN A 115 -2.28 -11.76 15.37
C ASN A 115 -0.94 -11.89 16.11
N PRO A 116 0.00 -10.92 15.97
CA PRO A 116 1.11 -10.86 16.89
C PRO A 116 0.52 -10.63 18.28
N PRO A 117 1.17 -11.15 19.35
CA PRO A 117 0.87 -10.65 20.68
C PRO A 117 0.94 -9.14 20.57
N GLN A 118 -0.16 -8.47 20.90
CA GLN A 118 -0.22 -7.02 20.92
C GLN A 118 0.89 -6.57 21.86
N ALA A 119 2.00 -6.11 21.31
CA ALA A 119 2.85 -5.20 22.07
C ALA A 119 1.90 -4.07 22.45
N HIS A 120 1.64 -3.98 23.73
CA HIS A 120 0.59 -3.21 24.35
C HIS A 120 0.54 -1.77 23.81
N HIS A 121 -0.22 -1.54 22.72
CA HIS A 121 -1.07 -0.38 22.72
C HIS A 121 -2.14 -0.76 23.74
N ALA A 122 -2.09 -0.21 24.93
CA ALA A 122 -3.20 -0.28 25.85
C ALA A 122 -4.46 0.01 25.03
N PRO A 123 -5.46 -0.88 25.02
CA PRO A 123 -6.71 -0.56 24.37
C PRO A 123 -7.17 0.73 25.02
N ALA A 124 -7.31 1.80 24.24
CA ALA A 124 -8.14 2.89 24.70
C ALA A 124 -9.45 2.22 25.08
N SER A 125 -9.67 2.05 26.38
CA SER A 125 -10.77 1.31 26.95
C SER A 125 -12.05 1.79 26.27
N SER A 126 -12.70 0.88 25.53
CA SER A 126 -14.04 1.08 25.03
C SER A 126 -14.93 1.22 26.26
N GLY A 127 -15.24 2.43 26.66
CA GLY A 127 -16.12 2.72 27.78
C GLY A 127 -15.77 3.95 28.64
N ALA A 128 -14.60 4.52 28.52
CA ALA A 128 -14.31 5.78 29.20
C ALA A 128 -14.88 6.95 28.40
N LYS A 129 -15.78 7.74 29.01
CA LYS A 129 -16.15 9.10 28.56
C LYS A 129 -14.88 9.79 28.06
N LYS A 130 -14.92 10.38 26.83
CA LYS A 130 -13.82 11.18 26.29
C LYS A 130 -13.20 11.99 27.42
N PRO A 131 -11.92 11.76 27.80
CA PRO A 131 -11.26 12.70 28.67
C PRO A 131 -11.30 14.04 27.94
N ALA A 132 -11.69 15.09 28.65
CA ALA A 132 -11.59 16.46 28.15
C ALA A 132 -10.22 16.59 27.50
N LYS A 133 -10.16 17.19 26.28
CA LYS A 133 -8.90 17.39 25.56
C LYS A 133 -7.91 18.05 26.50
N LYS A 134 -7.04 17.26 27.14
CA LYS A 134 -5.88 17.81 27.84
C LYS A 134 -5.14 18.64 26.80
N LYS A 135 -4.89 19.91 27.09
CA LYS A 135 -4.00 20.72 26.26
C LYS A 135 -2.68 19.97 26.19
N THR A 136 -2.25 19.61 24.99
CA THR A 136 -0.94 18.97 24.77
C THR A 136 0.12 19.98 25.23
N ASP A 137 0.97 19.58 26.14
CA ASP A 137 2.10 20.38 26.57
C ASP A 137 3.24 20.17 25.56
N TYR A 138 3.61 21.22 24.87
CA TYR A 138 4.67 21.20 23.85
C TYR A 138 6.05 21.58 24.43
N THR A 139 6.14 21.90 25.71
CA THR A 139 7.33 22.47 26.34
C THR A 139 8.54 21.53 26.20
N GLN A 140 8.34 20.24 26.42
CA GLN A 140 9.40 19.23 26.34
C GLN A 140 9.69 18.72 24.91
N TRP A 141 8.85 19.04 23.94
CA TRP A 141 9.02 18.53 22.57
C TRP A 141 10.28 19.05 21.89
N ALA A 142 10.70 20.27 22.19
CA ALA A 142 11.92 20.85 21.65
C ALA A 142 13.17 20.12 22.15
N GLU A 143 13.19 19.77 23.42
CA GLU A 143 14.28 19.04 24.03
C GLU A 143 14.38 17.61 23.52
N VAL A 144 13.25 16.86 23.50
CA VAL A 144 13.16 15.53 22.91
C VAL A 144 13.58 15.55 21.44
N LEU A 145 13.15 16.55 20.66
CA LEU A 145 13.54 16.69 19.27
C LEU A 145 15.04 16.91 19.11
N SER A 146 15.66 17.76 19.95
CA SER A 146 17.09 18.04 19.89
C SER A 146 17.92 16.80 20.24
N ALA A 147 17.52 16.06 21.26
CA ALA A 147 18.14 14.80 21.67
C ALA A 147 18.06 13.73 20.57
N LEU A 148 16.88 13.57 19.95
CA LEU A 148 16.70 12.62 18.84
C LEU A 148 17.49 13.02 17.60
N LYS A 149 17.57 14.31 17.25
CA LYS A 149 18.39 14.79 16.14
C LYS A 149 19.88 14.53 16.33
N SER A 150 20.39 14.72 17.54
CA SER A 150 21.80 14.44 17.83
C SER A 150 22.12 12.95 17.75
N HIS A 151 21.17 12.09 18.13
CA HIS A 151 21.34 10.63 18.08
C HIS A 151 21.18 10.06 16.66
N TYR A 152 20.36 10.69 15.81
CA TYR A 152 20.08 10.28 14.43
C TYR A 152 20.42 11.39 13.43
N PRO A 153 21.70 11.61 13.09
CA PRO A 153 22.07 12.66 12.13
C PRO A 153 21.47 12.43 10.74
N ASP A 154 21.20 11.17 10.39
CA ASP A 154 20.69 10.72 9.09
C ASP A 154 19.20 10.34 9.12
N PHE A 155 18.38 11.00 9.94
CA PHE A 155 16.95 10.70 9.98
C PHE A 155 16.24 11.15 8.69
N ASN A 156 15.20 10.38 8.29
CA ASN A 156 14.28 10.77 7.22
C ASN A 156 13.14 11.65 7.75
N SER A 157 12.57 11.28 8.88
CA SER A 157 11.55 12.06 9.57
C SER A 157 11.51 11.73 11.06
N ILE A 158 11.26 12.74 11.87
CA ILE A 158 10.97 12.59 13.31
C ILE A 158 9.55 13.10 13.52
N THR A 159 8.69 12.27 14.09
CA THR A 159 7.32 12.61 14.44
C THR A 159 7.17 12.53 15.95
N ILE A 160 6.78 13.63 16.58
CA ILE A 160 6.54 13.69 18.03
C ILE A 160 5.04 13.80 18.27
N GLN A 161 4.55 13.01 19.21
CA GLN A 161 3.18 13.03 19.69
C GLN A 161 3.21 13.06 21.22
N ASP A 162 2.07 13.29 21.85
CA ASP A 162 1.99 13.34 23.30
C ASP A 162 2.48 12.00 23.90
N GLY A 163 3.60 12.03 24.64
CA GLY A 163 4.24 10.87 25.26
C GLY A 163 4.95 9.89 24.33
N SER A 164 5.07 10.20 23.02
CA SER A 164 5.78 9.32 22.09
C SER A 164 6.47 10.05 20.95
N ALA A 165 7.63 9.55 20.54
CA ALA A 165 8.34 10.01 19.35
C ALA A 165 8.66 8.83 18.43
N THR A 166 8.62 9.06 17.12
CA THR A 166 8.92 8.05 16.11
C THR A 166 9.98 8.60 15.16
N VAL A 167 11.10 7.90 15.05
CA VAL A 167 12.22 8.24 14.16
C VAL A 167 12.24 7.28 12.99
N SER A 168 12.06 7.78 11.79
CA SER A 168 12.19 6.99 10.56
C SER A 168 13.57 7.21 9.94
N THR A 169 14.33 6.13 9.82
CA THR A 169 15.66 6.11 9.19
C THR A 169 15.66 5.36 7.85
N ALA A 170 14.55 4.73 7.49
CA ALA A 170 14.48 3.91 6.29
C ALA A 170 14.57 4.75 5.02
N ARG A 171 15.69 4.64 4.32
CA ARG A 171 15.92 5.27 3.01
C ARG A 171 15.38 4.43 1.87
N TYR A 172 15.62 3.10 1.94
CA TYR A 172 15.17 2.11 0.95
C TYR A 172 14.58 0.88 1.66
N GLY A 173 13.72 0.15 0.97
CA GLY A 173 13.12 -1.05 1.49
C GLY A 173 11.89 -0.76 2.36
N ASN A 174 11.92 -1.13 3.63
CA ASN A 174 10.79 -0.92 4.54
C ASN A 174 10.70 0.54 4.99
N THR A 175 9.96 1.37 4.26
CA THR A 175 9.80 2.81 4.58
C THR A 175 8.92 3.08 5.81
N ARG A 176 8.29 2.05 6.37
CA ARG A 176 7.64 2.10 7.68
C ARG A 176 8.51 1.58 8.81
N GLY A 177 9.76 1.23 8.52
CA GLY A 177 10.75 0.94 9.53
C GLY A 177 11.05 2.21 10.32
N SER A 178 10.78 2.20 11.62
CA SER A 178 10.99 3.33 12.49
C SER A 178 11.31 2.86 13.91
N ASP A 179 12.17 3.60 14.56
CA ASP A 179 12.42 3.48 15.98
C ASP A 179 11.38 4.28 16.75
N ARG A 180 10.86 3.74 17.84
CA ARG A 180 9.84 4.37 18.68
C ARG A 180 10.40 4.64 20.06
N TYR A 181 10.10 5.81 20.53
CA TYR A 181 10.47 6.30 21.85
C TYR A 181 9.21 6.69 22.60
N SER A 182 9.05 6.18 23.83
CA SER A 182 8.06 6.70 24.76
C SER A 182 8.77 7.65 25.70
N PHE A 183 8.16 8.78 26.01
CA PHE A 183 8.72 9.75 26.94
C PHE A 183 7.62 10.30 27.87
N ASP A 184 8.00 10.73 29.06
CA ASP A 184 7.09 11.41 29.97
C ASP A 184 6.80 12.83 29.45
N PRO A 185 5.54 13.17 29.14
CA PRO A 185 5.19 14.50 28.65
C PRO A 185 5.56 15.64 29.63
N ALA A 186 5.66 15.36 30.92
CA ALA A 186 5.95 16.37 31.94
C ALA A 186 7.44 16.66 32.04
N THR A 187 8.29 15.62 31.97
CA THR A 187 9.75 15.73 32.19
C THR A 187 10.55 15.67 30.89
N GLY A 188 9.96 15.12 29.78
CA GLY A 188 10.69 14.85 28.55
C GLY A 188 11.62 13.64 28.62
N GLU A 189 11.66 12.94 29.74
CA GLU A 189 12.56 11.80 29.97
C GLU A 189 12.09 10.58 29.15
N ILE A 190 13.03 9.90 28.48
CA ILE A 190 12.72 8.72 27.67
C ILE A 190 12.50 7.53 28.60
N THR A 191 11.28 6.98 28.56
CA THR A 191 10.85 5.85 29.42
C THR A 191 11.00 4.50 28.75
N GLU A 192 10.84 4.43 27.42
CA GLU A 192 10.93 3.17 26.67
C GLU A 192 11.48 3.42 25.27
N VAL A 193 12.31 2.50 24.78
CA VAL A 193 12.88 2.53 23.43
C VAL A 193 12.58 1.22 22.71
N GLN A 194 11.85 1.29 21.60
CA GLN A 194 11.58 0.16 20.74
C GLN A 194 12.25 0.36 19.38
N LEU A 195 13.38 -0.28 19.16
CA LEU A 195 14.12 -0.18 17.91
C LEU A 195 13.50 -1.07 16.82
N TYR A 196 13.54 -0.61 15.58
CA TYR A 196 13.08 -1.38 14.42
C TYR A 196 13.75 -2.74 14.30
N LYS A 197 15.05 -2.85 14.63
CA LYS A 197 15.80 -4.12 14.60
C LYS A 197 15.19 -5.18 15.52
N ASP A 198 14.59 -4.76 16.65
CA ASP A 198 14.04 -5.64 17.68
C ASP A 198 12.55 -5.96 17.44
N LEU A 199 11.93 -5.34 16.42
CA LEU A 199 10.56 -5.63 16.07
C LEU A 199 10.38 -7.09 15.63
N PRO A 200 9.26 -7.73 16.01
CA PRO A 200 8.92 -9.06 15.56
C PRO A 200 8.78 -9.12 14.04
N LYS A 201 9.03 -10.29 13.44
CA LYS A 201 8.92 -10.52 11.98
C LYS A 201 7.60 -10.02 11.39
N SER A 202 6.49 -10.17 12.12
CA SER A 202 5.17 -9.70 11.70
C SER A 202 5.11 -8.18 11.51
N GLY A 203 5.72 -7.40 12.38
CA GLY A 203 5.81 -5.94 12.27
C GLY A 203 6.64 -5.51 11.06
N LYS A 204 7.79 -6.16 10.86
CA LYS A 204 8.67 -5.90 9.71
C LYS A 204 7.97 -6.19 8.38
N ILE A 205 7.30 -7.34 8.25
CA ILE A 205 6.58 -7.72 7.03
C ILE A 205 5.39 -6.79 6.75
N ARG A 206 4.66 -6.37 7.79
CA ARG A 206 3.58 -5.39 7.60
C ARG A 206 4.09 -4.09 6.99
N GLY A 207 5.23 -3.60 7.43
CA GLY A 207 5.89 -2.43 6.86
C GLY A 207 6.33 -2.63 5.42
N TRP A 208 6.88 -3.81 5.09
CA TRP A 208 7.26 -4.17 3.73
C TRP A 208 6.05 -4.24 2.78
N ILE A 209 4.96 -4.90 3.18
CA ILE A 209 3.72 -4.97 2.39
C ILE A 209 3.25 -3.56 2.04
N TYR A 210 3.24 -2.65 3.02
CA TYR A 210 2.90 -1.25 2.78
C TYR A 210 3.85 -0.59 1.79
N SER A 211 5.17 -0.72 2.01
CA SER A 211 6.19 -0.07 1.18
C SER A 211 6.14 -0.54 -0.28
N VAL A 212 5.87 -1.84 -0.49
CA VAL A 212 5.66 -2.42 -1.83
C VAL A 212 4.36 -1.89 -2.45
N HIS A 213 3.26 -1.88 -1.70
CA HIS A 213 1.96 -1.44 -2.21
C HIS A 213 1.95 0.03 -2.66
N VAL A 214 2.59 0.93 -1.89
CA VAL A 214 2.69 2.35 -2.26
C VAL A 214 3.89 2.66 -3.17
N GLY A 215 4.69 1.66 -3.50
CA GLY A 215 5.87 1.81 -4.36
C GLY A 215 7.02 2.58 -3.72
N SER A 216 7.07 2.71 -2.39
CA SER A 216 8.09 3.54 -1.72
C SER A 216 9.40 2.80 -1.42
N TRP A 217 9.47 1.48 -1.62
CA TRP A 217 10.60 0.63 -1.26
C TRP A 217 11.91 0.94 -2.00
N GLY A 218 11.85 1.44 -3.22
CA GLY A 218 13.01 1.85 -4.04
C GLY A 218 13.06 3.38 -4.28
N GLY A 219 12.46 4.18 -3.39
CA GLY A 219 12.48 5.63 -3.46
C GLY A 219 11.58 6.20 -4.56
N MET A 220 12.03 7.26 -5.23
CA MET A 220 11.23 7.96 -6.25
C MET A 220 10.99 7.11 -7.50
N THR A 221 11.98 6.32 -7.92
CA THR A 221 11.89 5.47 -9.11
C THR A 221 10.73 4.47 -9.02
N THR A 222 10.62 3.77 -7.89
CA THR A 222 9.55 2.78 -7.71
C THR A 222 8.19 3.44 -7.48
N ARG A 223 8.13 4.65 -6.92
CA ARG A 223 6.89 5.43 -6.83
C ARG A 223 6.37 5.81 -8.21
N ILE A 224 7.25 6.33 -9.08
CA ILE A 224 6.90 6.67 -10.46
C ILE A 224 6.44 5.41 -11.21
N LEU A 225 7.17 4.30 -11.08
CA LEU A 225 6.80 3.02 -11.70
C LEU A 225 5.41 2.56 -11.24
N THR A 226 5.13 2.58 -9.95
CA THR A 226 3.83 2.20 -9.38
C THR A 226 2.70 3.11 -9.89
N CYS A 227 2.95 4.42 -9.97
CA CYS A 227 2.01 5.39 -10.53
C CYS A 227 1.70 5.09 -12.00
N LEU A 228 2.73 4.88 -12.82
CA LEU A 228 2.57 4.55 -14.25
C LEU A 228 1.81 3.24 -14.45
N VAL A 229 2.15 2.20 -13.69
CA VAL A 229 1.47 0.89 -13.77
C VAL A 229 0.01 0.99 -13.35
N SER A 230 -0.31 1.76 -12.33
CA SER A 230 -1.71 1.99 -11.89
C SER A 230 -2.51 2.75 -12.96
N LEU A 231 -1.91 3.75 -13.60
CA LEU A 231 -2.52 4.47 -14.73
C LEU A 231 -2.75 3.53 -15.92
N LEU A 232 -1.76 2.72 -16.27
CA LEU A 232 -1.88 1.71 -17.33
C LEU A 232 -2.98 0.69 -17.01
N GLY A 233 -3.15 0.28 -15.76
CA GLY A 233 -4.23 -0.60 -15.32
C GLY A 233 -5.60 -0.03 -15.66
N THR A 234 -5.82 1.26 -15.44
CA THR A 234 -7.06 1.96 -15.81
C THR A 234 -7.26 1.98 -17.34
N ILE A 235 -6.19 2.31 -18.08
CA ILE A 235 -6.23 2.30 -19.56
C ILE A 235 -6.55 0.91 -20.09
N PHE A 236 -5.98 -0.14 -19.51
CA PHE A 236 -6.25 -1.52 -19.93
C PHE A 236 -7.68 -1.96 -19.64
N ALA A 237 -8.28 -1.54 -18.55
CA ALA A 237 -9.70 -1.79 -18.29
C ALA A 237 -10.59 -1.17 -19.37
N ILE A 238 -10.35 0.09 -19.71
CA ILE A 238 -11.12 0.83 -20.75
C ILE A 238 -10.91 0.19 -22.12
N THR A 239 -9.66 -0.06 -22.52
CA THR A 239 -9.34 -0.61 -23.84
C THR A 239 -9.81 -2.07 -23.98
N GLY A 240 -9.74 -2.86 -22.92
CA GLY A 240 -10.26 -4.22 -22.90
C GLY A 240 -11.78 -4.26 -23.13
N TYR A 241 -12.51 -3.39 -22.45
CA TYR A 241 -13.95 -3.24 -22.64
C TYR A 241 -14.30 -2.76 -24.06
N TYR A 242 -13.57 -1.78 -24.59
CA TYR A 242 -13.73 -1.30 -25.96
C TYR A 242 -13.53 -2.42 -27.00
N PHE A 243 -12.46 -3.23 -26.88
CA PHE A 243 -12.19 -4.34 -27.79
C PHE A 243 -13.26 -5.43 -27.70
N TRP A 244 -13.76 -5.70 -26.51
CA TRP A 244 -14.85 -6.66 -26.30
C TRP A 244 -16.14 -6.21 -26.99
N ILE A 245 -16.58 -4.97 -26.78
CA ILE A 245 -17.73 -4.37 -27.45
C ILE A 245 -17.59 -4.48 -28.95
N LYS A 246 -16.48 -4.01 -29.53
CA LYS A 246 -16.23 -4.04 -30.97
C LYS A 246 -16.29 -5.46 -31.55
N LYS A 247 -15.83 -6.46 -30.79
CA LYS A 247 -15.94 -7.87 -31.21
C LYS A 247 -17.38 -8.35 -31.23
N GLN A 248 -18.22 -7.95 -30.28
CA GLN A 248 -19.65 -8.32 -30.26
C GLN A 248 -20.40 -7.72 -31.45
N PHE A 249 -20.22 -6.43 -31.69
CA PHE A 249 -20.86 -5.78 -32.88
C PHE A 249 -20.43 -6.36 -34.24
N ARG A 250 -19.20 -6.88 -34.34
CA ARG A 250 -18.74 -7.58 -35.55
C ARG A 250 -19.36 -8.97 -35.72
N LYS A 251 -19.88 -9.61 -34.69
CA LYS A 251 -20.58 -10.90 -34.77
C LYS A 251 -22.06 -10.75 -35.16
N LEU A 252 -22.62 -9.56 -34.93
CA LEU A 252 -24.02 -9.24 -35.24
C LEU A 252 -24.24 -8.68 -36.66
N ARG A 253 -23.15 -8.42 -37.38
CA ARG A 253 -23.12 -8.10 -38.83
C ARG A 253 -22.61 -9.31 -39.63
#